data_3d14b044ddd2e4eaf62c304cdf0073e7
#
_entry.id   3d14b044ddd2e4eaf62c304cdf0073e7
#
_cell.length_a   1.000
_cell.length_b   1.000
_cell.length_c   1.000
_cell.angle_alpha   90.00
_cell.angle_beta   90.00
_cell.angle_gamma   90.00
#
_symmetry.space_group_name_H-M   'P 1'
#
loop_
_entity.id
_entity.type
_entity.pdbx_description
1 polymer ?
#
loop_
_entity_poly.entity_id
_entity_poly.type
_entity_poly.pdbx_seq_one_letter_code
_entity_poly.pdbx_strand_id
1 'polypeptide(L)'
;MVLGGYDASKFKPNNLTFDFGPEDNRELLLELNEIKTEKGASLLPESISMYLDSTIPYIYLPEAACAMFESTFGLVWDNATQLYLLTDAQHTTLQAQDPQITFTVGNLTSSATVDIILPYSAFDLTVSYPIVENATRYFPLKRANDSSQYTLGRAFFQEAYVPPTTR
;
A
#
# COMPACT_ATOMS: atom_id res chain seq x y z
N MET A 1 22.47 -8.12 5.16
CA MET A 1 22.57 -6.74 4.63
C MET A 1 23.57 -6.78 3.48
N VAL A 2 23.15 -6.42 2.28
CA VAL A 2 24.02 -6.34 1.10
C VAL A 2 24.47 -4.88 0.96
N LEU A 3 25.77 -4.63 0.99
CA LEU A 3 26.33 -3.30 0.78
C LEU A 3 26.74 -3.14 -0.68
N GLY A 4 26.20 -2.14 -1.38
CA GLY A 4 26.55 -1.85 -2.76
C GLY A 4 25.96 -2.78 -3.81
N GLY A 5 24.78 -3.37 -3.52
CA GLY A 5 24.09 -4.24 -4.46
C GLY A 5 22.65 -4.51 -4.04
N TYR A 6 21.95 -5.34 -4.81
CA TYR A 6 20.60 -5.80 -4.52
C TYR A 6 20.50 -7.33 -4.68
N ASP A 7 19.51 -7.92 -4.03
CA ASP A 7 19.25 -9.36 -4.11
C ASP A 7 18.26 -9.67 -5.25
N ALA A 8 18.78 -10.12 -6.38
CA ALA A 8 17.98 -10.43 -7.56
C ALA A 8 17.00 -11.61 -7.35
N SER A 9 17.14 -12.39 -6.28
CA SER A 9 16.19 -13.46 -5.94
C SER A 9 14.90 -12.95 -5.30
N LYS A 10 14.87 -11.69 -4.88
CA LYS A 10 13.73 -11.08 -4.16
C LYS A 10 12.66 -10.45 -5.05
N PHE A 11 12.87 -10.39 -6.35
CA PHE A 11 11.92 -9.79 -7.27
C PHE A 11 11.97 -10.43 -8.65
N LYS A 12 10.89 -10.25 -9.42
CA LYS A 12 10.88 -10.56 -10.86
C LYS A 12 11.44 -9.36 -11.61
N PRO A 13 12.57 -9.52 -12.33
CA PRO A 13 13.14 -8.40 -13.10
C PRO A 13 12.14 -7.82 -14.08
N ASN A 14 12.09 -6.51 -14.16
CA ASN A 14 11.40 -5.75 -15.20
C ASN A 14 12.32 -4.62 -15.69
N ASN A 15 11.96 -3.98 -16.81
CA ASN A 15 12.76 -2.91 -17.41
C ASN A 15 12.29 -1.51 -16.97
N LEU A 16 11.43 -1.42 -15.94
CA LEU A 16 10.93 -0.15 -15.46
C LEU A 16 11.92 0.47 -14.49
N THR A 17 12.31 1.69 -14.77
CA THR A 17 13.13 2.53 -13.90
C THR A 17 12.31 3.75 -13.52
N PHE A 18 12.32 4.09 -12.24
CA PHE A 18 11.65 5.28 -11.72
C PHE A 18 12.68 6.39 -11.55
N ASP A 19 12.39 7.55 -12.12
CA ASP A 19 13.16 8.75 -11.89
C ASP A 19 12.82 9.32 -10.50
N PHE A 20 13.77 10.06 -9.92
CA PHE A 20 13.48 10.81 -8.72
C PHE A 20 12.45 11.91 -9.00
N GLY A 21 11.55 12.14 -8.05
CA GLY A 21 10.57 13.21 -8.14
C GLY A 21 11.22 14.61 -8.14
N PRO A 22 10.48 15.63 -8.57
CA PRO A 22 10.99 16.99 -8.67
C PRO A 22 11.12 17.73 -7.33
N GLU A 23 10.67 17.12 -6.23
CA GLU A 23 10.65 17.73 -4.90
C GLU A 23 11.87 17.31 -4.09
N ASP A 24 12.64 18.28 -3.57
CA ASP A 24 13.86 18.03 -2.77
C ASP A 24 13.61 17.21 -1.49
N ASN A 25 12.41 17.28 -0.94
CA ASN A 25 12.06 16.59 0.31
C ASN A 25 11.29 15.29 0.10
N ARG A 26 10.81 15.01 -1.12
CA ARG A 26 10.03 13.81 -1.48
C ARG A 26 10.49 13.28 -2.84
N GLU A 27 11.74 12.87 -2.91
CA GLU A 27 12.37 12.41 -4.14
C GLU A 27 11.80 11.08 -4.65
N LEU A 28 11.30 10.22 -3.73
CA LEU A 28 10.78 8.90 -4.07
C LEU A 28 9.28 8.97 -4.36
N LEU A 29 8.92 9.60 -5.47
CA LEU A 29 7.55 9.70 -5.97
C LEU A 29 7.33 8.72 -7.12
N LEU A 30 6.12 8.15 -7.18
CA LEU A 30 5.64 7.38 -8.31
C LEU A 30 4.17 7.72 -8.59
N GLU A 31 3.70 7.36 -9.77
CA GLU A 31 2.27 7.43 -10.11
C GLU A 31 1.60 6.10 -9.74
N LEU A 32 0.57 6.16 -8.91
CA LEU A 32 -0.34 5.05 -8.67
C LEU A 32 -1.50 5.18 -9.65
N ASN A 33 -1.44 4.39 -10.71
CA ASN A 33 -2.40 4.48 -11.80
C ASN A 33 -3.73 3.78 -11.49
N GLU A 34 -3.67 2.66 -10.79
CA GLU A 34 -4.84 1.85 -10.48
C GLU A 34 -4.61 1.04 -9.19
N ILE A 35 -5.69 0.81 -8.45
CA ILE A 35 -5.78 -0.28 -7.46
C ILE A 35 -7.02 -1.09 -7.81
N LYS A 36 -6.87 -2.40 -7.93
CA LYS A 36 -7.99 -3.29 -8.24
C LYS A 36 -7.92 -4.61 -7.50
N THR A 37 -9.09 -5.21 -7.29
CA THR A 37 -9.19 -6.59 -6.81
C THR A 37 -8.93 -7.57 -7.96
N GLU A 38 -8.66 -8.84 -7.63
CA GLU A 38 -8.56 -9.93 -8.61
C GLU A 38 -9.83 -10.11 -9.47
N LYS A 39 -10.99 -9.67 -8.95
CA LYS A 39 -12.29 -9.70 -9.66
C LYS A 39 -12.51 -8.46 -10.53
N GLY A 40 -11.54 -7.56 -10.61
CA GLY A 40 -11.58 -6.36 -11.44
C GLY A 40 -12.35 -5.18 -10.83
N ALA A 41 -12.75 -5.24 -9.55
CA ALA A 41 -13.34 -4.07 -8.89
C ALA A 41 -12.26 -3.02 -8.64
N SER A 42 -12.50 -1.77 -9.09
CA SER A 42 -11.60 -0.64 -8.85
C SER A 42 -11.67 -0.22 -7.37
N LEU A 43 -10.51 0.10 -6.81
CA LEU A 43 -10.33 0.59 -5.45
C LEU A 43 -9.65 1.98 -5.42
N LEU A 44 -9.45 2.58 -6.59
CA LEU A 44 -8.89 3.93 -6.75
C LEU A 44 -9.71 4.68 -7.80
N PRO A 45 -10.30 5.84 -7.50
CA PRO A 45 -11.17 6.54 -8.42
C PRO A 45 -10.44 7.19 -9.60
N GLU A 46 -9.20 7.62 -9.36
CA GLU A 46 -8.33 8.27 -10.36
C GLU A 46 -6.87 8.05 -10.00
N SER A 47 -5.95 8.23 -10.97
CA SER A 47 -4.52 8.11 -10.70
C SER A 47 -4.04 9.23 -9.79
N ILE A 48 -3.07 8.92 -8.93
CA ILE A 48 -2.51 9.85 -7.95
C ILE A 48 -1.01 9.67 -7.81
N SER A 49 -0.29 10.75 -7.52
CA SER A 49 1.11 10.65 -7.15
C SER A 49 1.25 10.19 -5.70
N MET A 50 2.10 9.20 -5.47
CA MET A 50 2.32 8.57 -4.17
C MET A 50 3.77 8.68 -3.76
N TYR A 51 3.98 8.96 -2.50
CA TYR A 51 5.30 8.93 -1.88
C TYR A 51 5.66 7.54 -1.37
N LEU A 52 6.90 7.11 -1.58
CA LEU A 52 7.45 5.86 -1.03
C LEU A 52 8.18 6.15 0.29
N ASP A 53 7.67 5.65 1.41
CA ASP A 53 8.27 5.88 2.72
C ASP A 53 8.24 4.63 3.60
N SER A 54 9.37 3.94 3.69
CA SER A 54 9.51 2.73 4.52
C SER A 54 9.52 3.02 6.04
N THR A 55 9.55 4.27 6.47
CA THR A 55 9.45 4.63 7.90
C THR A 55 8.00 4.60 8.39
N ILE A 56 7.04 4.79 7.48
CA ILE A 56 5.60 4.76 7.75
C ILE A 56 5.07 3.31 7.65
N PRO A 57 4.32 2.80 8.63
CA PRO A 57 3.80 1.43 8.58
C PRO A 57 2.61 1.24 7.65
N TYR A 58 1.87 2.30 7.33
CA TYR A 58 0.57 2.28 6.65
C TYR A 58 0.66 2.64 5.17
N ILE A 59 -0.44 2.38 4.45
CA ILE A 59 -0.73 2.95 3.13
C ILE A 59 -1.74 4.09 3.35
N TYR A 60 -1.37 5.33 3.01
CA TYR A 60 -2.24 6.49 3.10
C TYR A 60 -2.86 6.79 1.74
N LEU A 61 -4.19 6.70 1.66
CA LEU A 61 -4.96 6.92 0.43
C LEU A 61 -5.97 8.05 0.60
N PRO A 62 -6.44 8.65 -0.50
CA PRO A 62 -7.58 9.55 -0.49
C PRO A 62 -8.79 8.90 0.19
N GLU A 63 -9.61 9.70 0.87
CA GLU A 63 -10.82 9.20 1.53
C GLU A 63 -11.76 8.46 0.57
N ALA A 64 -11.86 8.93 -0.68
CA ALA A 64 -12.65 8.27 -1.72
C ALA A 64 -12.15 6.85 -2.05
N ALA A 65 -10.83 6.63 -2.10
CA ALA A 65 -10.26 5.30 -2.28
C ALA A 65 -10.51 4.43 -1.04
N CYS A 66 -10.32 4.98 0.17
CA CYS A 66 -10.63 4.28 1.41
C CYS A 66 -12.09 3.82 1.46
N ALA A 67 -13.04 4.64 1.02
CA ALA A 67 -14.46 4.27 0.94
C ALA A 67 -14.72 3.10 -0.02
N MET A 68 -13.95 2.98 -1.11
CA MET A 68 -14.03 1.81 -2.00
C MET A 68 -13.52 0.53 -1.31
N PHE A 69 -12.44 0.62 -0.55
CA PHE A 69 -11.98 -0.49 0.28
C PHE A 69 -12.99 -0.88 1.35
N GLU A 70 -13.59 0.11 2.03
CA GLU A 70 -14.64 -0.11 3.03
C GLU A 70 -15.82 -0.88 2.46
N SER A 71 -16.32 -0.46 1.29
CA SER A 71 -17.45 -1.13 0.63
C SER A 71 -17.11 -2.52 0.12
N THR A 72 -15.87 -2.73 -0.33
CA THR A 72 -15.44 -4.01 -0.94
C THR A 72 -15.14 -5.06 0.12
N PHE A 73 -14.49 -4.69 1.23
CA PHE A 73 -14.02 -5.61 2.26
C PHE A 73 -14.80 -5.53 3.58
N GLY A 74 -15.82 -4.67 3.64
CA GLY A 74 -16.62 -4.45 4.84
C GLY A 74 -15.82 -3.80 5.99
N LEU A 75 -14.83 -2.96 5.67
CA LEU A 75 -13.98 -2.33 6.67
C LEU A 75 -14.76 -1.22 7.40
N VAL A 76 -14.49 -1.08 8.69
CA VAL A 76 -15.08 -0.04 9.53
C VAL A 76 -13.97 0.79 10.15
N TRP A 77 -14.03 2.10 9.91
CA TRP A 77 -13.08 3.05 10.48
C TRP A 77 -13.35 3.27 11.96
N ASP A 78 -12.33 3.06 12.79
CA ASP A 78 -12.39 3.41 14.21
C ASP A 78 -11.77 4.80 14.45
N ASN A 79 -12.61 5.75 14.84
CA ASN A 79 -12.19 7.13 15.07
C ASN A 79 -11.22 7.29 16.27
N ALA A 80 -11.28 6.40 17.24
CA ALA A 80 -10.45 6.50 18.44
C ALA A 80 -8.99 6.13 18.15
N THR A 81 -8.78 5.02 17.42
CA THR A 81 -7.44 4.55 17.03
C THR A 81 -7.00 5.08 15.67
N GLN A 82 -7.95 5.58 14.87
CA GLN A 82 -7.76 5.92 13.47
C GLN A 82 -7.22 4.73 12.65
N LEU A 83 -7.77 3.55 12.87
CA LEU A 83 -7.45 2.32 12.18
C LEU A 83 -8.72 1.65 11.65
N TYR A 84 -8.56 0.78 10.68
CA TYR A 84 -9.59 -0.17 10.27
C TYR A 84 -9.42 -1.45 11.08
N LEU A 85 -10.06 -1.50 12.26
CA LEU A 85 -10.03 -2.67 13.12
C LEU A 85 -10.93 -3.77 12.56
N LEU A 86 -10.46 -5.01 12.60
CA LEU A 86 -11.20 -6.17 12.13
C LEU A 86 -11.74 -6.97 13.32
N THR A 87 -12.99 -7.40 13.21
CA THR A 87 -13.53 -8.44 14.11
C THR A 87 -12.95 -9.80 13.73
N ASP A 88 -12.97 -10.76 14.66
CA ASP A 88 -12.50 -12.12 14.40
C ASP A 88 -13.26 -12.78 13.24
N ALA A 89 -14.56 -12.49 13.09
CA ALA A 89 -15.37 -13.00 12.00
C ALA A 89 -14.96 -12.41 10.64
N GLN A 90 -14.69 -11.11 10.57
CA GLN A 90 -14.18 -10.47 9.34
C GLN A 90 -12.79 -11.00 8.98
N HIS A 91 -11.89 -11.07 9.96
CA HIS A 91 -10.56 -11.63 9.75
C HIS A 91 -10.63 -13.06 9.20
N THR A 92 -11.43 -13.94 9.82
CA THR A 92 -11.60 -15.32 9.35
C THR A 92 -12.14 -15.37 7.92
N THR A 93 -13.10 -14.52 7.59
CA THR A 93 -13.68 -14.43 6.23
C THR A 93 -12.64 -13.97 5.20
N LEU A 94 -11.91 -12.90 5.49
CA LEU A 94 -10.88 -12.36 4.59
C LEU A 94 -9.72 -13.34 4.42
N GLN A 95 -9.32 -14.02 5.50
CA GLN A 95 -8.28 -15.05 5.44
C GLN A 95 -8.71 -16.24 4.57
N ALA A 96 -9.96 -16.67 4.68
CA ALA A 96 -10.49 -17.78 3.86
C ALA A 96 -10.65 -17.40 2.38
N GLN A 97 -10.95 -16.13 2.08
CA GLN A 97 -11.06 -15.61 0.72
C GLN A 97 -9.71 -15.32 0.08
N ASP A 98 -8.71 -15.00 0.88
CA ASP A 98 -7.36 -14.56 0.46
C ASP A 98 -7.37 -13.60 -0.73
N PRO A 99 -8.08 -12.45 -0.64
CA PRO A 99 -8.21 -11.54 -1.76
C PRO A 99 -6.85 -10.96 -2.14
N GLN A 100 -6.59 -10.93 -3.44
CA GLN A 100 -5.41 -10.28 -3.99
C GLN A 100 -5.75 -8.88 -4.50
N ILE A 101 -4.91 -7.92 -4.16
CA ILE A 101 -5.08 -6.53 -4.53
C ILE A 101 -3.88 -6.11 -5.36
N THR A 102 -4.15 -5.70 -6.60
CA THR A 102 -3.11 -5.24 -7.53
C THR A 102 -2.99 -3.72 -7.45
N PHE A 103 -1.77 -3.26 -7.24
CA PHE A 103 -1.36 -1.87 -7.35
C PHE A 103 -0.59 -1.69 -8.64
N THR A 104 -1.15 -0.98 -9.61
CA THR A 104 -0.48 -0.63 -10.87
C THR A 104 0.25 0.68 -10.69
N VAL A 105 1.57 0.61 -10.62
CA VAL A 105 2.43 1.78 -10.39
C VAL A 105 3.25 2.11 -11.62
N GLY A 106 3.50 3.39 -11.84
CA GLY A 106 4.23 3.89 -13.00
C GLY A 106 5.13 5.06 -12.66
N ASN A 107 5.92 5.47 -13.67
CA ASN A 107 6.76 6.64 -13.60
C ASN A 107 5.90 7.91 -13.84
N LEU A 108 6.22 9.01 -13.19
CA LEU A 108 5.57 10.32 -13.40
C LEU A 108 5.74 10.87 -14.82
N THR A 109 6.76 10.41 -15.55
CA THR A 109 7.17 10.96 -16.86
C THR A 109 6.89 10.03 -18.04
N SER A 110 6.41 8.81 -17.81
CA SER A 110 6.14 7.83 -18.87
C SER A 110 4.87 7.04 -18.60
N SER A 111 4.32 6.41 -19.63
CA SER A 111 3.15 5.53 -19.52
C SER A 111 3.48 4.09 -19.14
N ALA A 112 4.75 3.77 -18.88
CA ALA A 112 5.16 2.44 -18.51
C ALA A 112 4.76 2.15 -17.04
N THR A 113 4.14 1.00 -16.81
CA THR A 113 3.63 0.59 -15.50
C THR A 113 4.09 -0.82 -15.12
N VAL A 114 4.06 -1.11 -13.84
CA VAL A 114 4.25 -2.45 -13.28
C VAL A 114 3.17 -2.75 -12.25
N ASP A 115 2.68 -3.98 -12.26
CA ASP A 115 1.72 -4.47 -11.28
C ASP A 115 2.44 -5.09 -10.08
N ILE A 116 2.10 -4.60 -8.89
CA ILE A 116 2.50 -5.16 -7.61
C ILE A 116 1.27 -5.79 -6.99
N ILE A 117 1.29 -7.11 -6.80
CA ILE A 117 0.18 -7.86 -6.27
C ILE A 117 0.42 -8.09 -4.78
N LEU A 118 -0.48 -7.60 -3.95
CA LEU A 118 -0.48 -7.79 -2.51
C LEU A 118 -1.53 -8.84 -2.14
N PRO A 119 -1.13 -9.99 -1.57
CA PRO A 119 -2.08 -10.94 -0.99
C PRO A 119 -2.69 -10.39 0.29
N TYR A 120 -3.79 -10.99 0.77
CA TYR A 120 -4.43 -10.55 2.01
C TYR A 120 -3.46 -10.53 3.20
N SER A 121 -2.50 -11.45 3.25
CA SER A 121 -1.49 -11.50 4.30
C SER A 121 -0.69 -10.20 4.47
N ALA A 122 -0.52 -9.41 3.41
CA ALA A 122 0.11 -8.08 3.49
C ALA A 122 -0.76 -7.05 4.23
N PHE A 123 -2.06 -7.31 4.33
CA PHE A 123 -3.04 -6.47 5.02
C PHE A 123 -3.50 -7.05 6.37
N ASP A 124 -3.04 -8.24 6.74
CA ASP A 124 -3.42 -8.92 7.98
C ASP A 124 -2.44 -8.63 9.12
N LEU A 125 -2.52 -7.44 9.66
CA LEU A 125 -1.62 -6.98 10.71
C LEU A 125 -2.30 -6.95 12.08
N THR A 126 -1.49 -6.93 13.14
CA THR A 126 -1.95 -6.88 14.52
C THR A 126 -1.49 -5.61 15.20
N VAL A 127 -2.40 -4.94 15.88
CA VAL A 127 -2.14 -3.82 16.78
C VAL A 127 -2.44 -4.25 18.21
N SER A 128 -1.68 -3.71 19.17
CA SER A 128 -1.82 -4.02 20.59
C SER A 128 -1.57 -2.77 21.46
N TYR A 129 -1.48 -2.95 22.76
CA TYR A 129 -1.13 -1.87 23.67
C TYR A 129 0.14 -1.11 23.21
N PRO A 130 0.16 0.23 23.29
CA PRO A 130 -0.82 1.11 23.97
C PRO A 130 -1.98 1.59 23.08
N ILE A 131 -2.07 1.21 21.81
CA ILE A 131 -3.08 1.70 20.88
C ILE A 131 -4.45 1.10 21.15
N VAL A 132 -4.49 -0.21 21.42
CA VAL A 132 -5.67 -0.97 21.85
C VAL A 132 -5.32 -1.80 23.08
N GLU A 133 -6.31 -2.09 23.93
CA GLU A 133 -6.10 -2.86 25.15
C GLU A 133 -5.72 -4.31 24.86
N ASN A 134 -6.45 -4.94 23.96
CA ASN A 134 -6.23 -6.32 23.54
C ASN A 134 -5.69 -6.38 22.10
N ALA A 135 -4.80 -7.35 21.83
CA ALA A 135 -4.30 -7.56 20.49
C ALA A 135 -5.45 -7.74 19.50
N THR A 136 -5.53 -6.87 18.49
CA THR A 136 -6.63 -6.80 17.53
C THR A 136 -6.08 -6.76 16.12
N ARG A 137 -6.73 -7.44 15.18
CA ARG A 137 -6.40 -7.39 13.77
C ARG A 137 -6.80 -6.05 13.18
N TYR A 138 -5.99 -5.55 12.24
CA TYR A 138 -6.30 -4.32 11.52
C TYR A 138 -5.81 -4.36 10.08
N PHE A 139 -6.51 -3.62 9.23
CA PHE A 139 -6.14 -3.41 7.84
C PHE A 139 -5.28 -2.14 7.73
N PRO A 140 -4.04 -2.18 7.17
CA PRO A 140 -3.06 -1.10 7.29
C PRO A 140 -3.30 0.06 6.32
N LEU A 141 -4.54 0.47 6.14
CA LEU A 141 -4.91 1.69 5.43
C LEU A 141 -5.11 2.85 6.39
N LYS A 142 -4.83 4.04 5.91
CA LYS A 142 -5.12 5.32 6.57
C LYS A 142 -5.81 6.26 5.59
N ARG A 143 -6.76 7.03 6.09
CA ARG A 143 -7.35 8.15 5.37
C ARG A 143 -6.37 9.31 5.40
N ALA A 144 -5.96 9.80 4.23
CA ALA A 144 -5.13 10.99 4.11
C ALA A 144 -6.02 12.25 4.17
N ASN A 145 -5.54 13.29 4.85
CA ASN A 145 -6.24 14.57 4.91
C ASN A 145 -6.08 15.38 3.62
N ASP A 146 -4.94 15.20 2.95
CA ASP A 146 -4.63 15.86 1.69
C ASP A 146 -3.57 15.07 0.89
N SER A 147 -3.26 15.50 -0.32
CA SER A 147 -2.35 14.81 -1.23
C SER A 147 -0.89 14.75 -0.76
N SER A 148 -0.49 15.63 0.18
CA SER A 148 0.88 15.59 0.73
C SER A 148 1.12 14.37 1.63
N GLN A 149 0.04 13.70 2.05
CA GLN A 149 0.09 12.50 2.88
C GLN A 149 -0.02 11.19 2.09
N TYR A 150 -0.27 11.23 0.77
CA TYR A 150 -0.40 10.02 -0.03
C TYR A 150 0.90 9.22 -0.01
N THR A 151 0.89 8.08 0.66
CA THR A 151 2.12 7.32 0.96
C THR A 151 1.92 5.82 0.84
N LEU A 152 2.85 5.17 0.17
CA LEU A 152 3.03 3.73 0.19
C LEU A 152 4.10 3.40 1.25
N GLY A 153 3.64 2.93 2.41
CA GLY A 153 4.51 2.61 3.54
C GLY A 153 4.91 1.13 3.60
N ARG A 154 5.39 0.67 4.77
CA ARG A 154 5.91 -0.71 4.96
C ARG A 154 4.93 -1.82 4.58
N ALA A 155 3.62 -1.61 4.73
CA ALA A 155 2.63 -2.59 4.29
C ALA A 155 2.76 -2.89 2.78
N PHE A 156 3.01 -1.88 1.95
CA PHE A 156 3.27 -2.05 0.52
C PHE A 156 4.61 -2.74 0.26
N PHE A 157 5.66 -2.39 1.02
CA PHE A 157 6.99 -2.96 0.85
C PHE A 157 7.12 -4.43 1.27
N GLN A 158 6.08 -5.05 1.81
CA GLN A 158 6.08 -6.50 2.04
C GLN A 158 6.14 -7.27 0.73
N GLU A 159 5.56 -6.72 -0.34
CA GLU A 159 5.48 -7.35 -1.66
C GLU A 159 6.22 -6.55 -2.75
N ALA A 160 6.63 -5.31 -2.46
CA ALA A 160 7.36 -4.46 -3.39
C ALA A 160 8.85 -4.38 -3.03
N TYR A 161 9.72 -4.76 -3.97
CA TYR A 161 11.16 -4.62 -3.82
C TYR A 161 11.66 -3.45 -4.69
N VAL A 162 12.22 -2.44 -4.05
CA VAL A 162 12.72 -1.23 -4.71
C VAL A 162 14.25 -1.22 -4.60
N PRO A 163 14.98 -1.72 -5.61
CA PRO A 163 16.43 -1.61 -5.61
C PRO A 163 16.82 -0.16 -5.94
N PRO A 164 17.69 0.47 -5.11
CA PRO A 164 18.23 1.78 -5.48
C PRO A 164 19.13 1.63 -6.70
N THR A 165 18.91 2.44 -7.73
CA THR A 165 19.85 2.58 -8.83
C THR A 165 20.90 3.62 -8.45
N THR A 166 22.16 3.25 -8.46
CA THR A 166 23.25 4.23 -8.42
C THR A 166 23.25 5.02 -9.72
N ARG A 167 23.19 6.35 -9.62
CA ARG A 167 23.54 7.23 -10.74
C ARG A 167 25.01 7.09 -11.10
#